data_4c8e1b902c901af0b7bcdf3181ba0a7e
#
_entry.id   4c8e1b902c901af0b7bcdf3181ba0a7e
#
_cell.length_a   1.000
_cell.length_b   1.000
_cell.length_c   1.000
_cell.angle_alpha   90.00
_cell.angle_beta   90.00
_cell.angle_gamma   90.00
#
_symmetry.space_group_name_H-M   'P 1'
#
loop_
_entity.id
_entity.type
_entity.pdbx_description
1 polymer ?
#
loop_
_entity_poly.entity_id
_entity_poly.type
_entity_poly.pdbx_seq_one_letter_code
_entity_poly.pdbx_strand_id
1 'polypeptide(L)'
;MEIALSDSARCVAVAEDGMIFAGLRDHVEVFNARGQRQAVWDSPGKKCWLSALAASKGEVFAADSGNRVVLRYDRSGKLVSRIGEKNRERGVPGFILPSPYLDVEVARDGLLRVNNTGRHRVEAYTVSGDFEGAWGKPAMGVDGFCGCCNPIGLTLLPEGRFVTCEKGLPRVKIYSEQGEFESVVAGPESFPENARVCSDLNDCTRGGMDAAADSEGRIYILDFVAGDIRVMKRKAKG
;
A
#
# COMPACT_ATOMS: atom_id res chain seq x y z
N MET A 1 -13.32 -18.02 8.38
CA MET A 1 -14.27 -16.93 8.73
C MET A 1 -14.59 -16.19 7.44
N GLU A 2 -15.84 -15.90 7.19
CA GLU A 2 -16.30 -15.11 6.05
C GLU A 2 -17.03 -13.90 6.60
N ILE A 3 -16.78 -12.72 6.03
CA ILE A 3 -17.37 -11.45 6.47
C ILE A 3 -18.10 -10.84 5.29
N ALA A 4 -19.41 -10.62 5.45
CA ALA A 4 -20.21 -9.92 4.45
C ALA A 4 -19.98 -8.40 4.55
N LEU A 5 -19.63 -7.78 3.43
CA LEU A 5 -19.44 -6.34 3.30
C LEU A 5 -20.63 -5.71 2.56
N SER A 6 -20.82 -4.40 2.71
CA SER A 6 -21.89 -3.68 2.00
C SER A 6 -21.60 -3.50 0.50
N ASP A 7 -20.33 -3.52 0.09
CA ASP A 7 -19.85 -3.43 -1.29
C ASP A 7 -18.46 -4.12 -1.39
N SER A 8 -17.88 -4.11 -2.57
CA SER A 8 -16.57 -4.72 -2.83
C SER A 8 -15.46 -4.05 -2.01
N ALA A 9 -14.72 -4.85 -1.25
CA ALA A 9 -13.51 -4.39 -0.56
C ALA A 9 -12.40 -4.03 -1.57
N ARG A 10 -11.63 -3.01 -1.22
CA ARG A 10 -10.44 -2.57 -1.98
C ARG A 10 -9.14 -2.79 -1.21
N CYS A 11 -9.22 -2.68 0.10
CA CYS A 11 -8.08 -2.85 0.99
C CYS A 11 -8.55 -3.35 2.35
N VAL A 12 -7.62 -3.92 3.10
CA VAL A 12 -7.88 -4.44 4.44
C VAL A 12 -6.67 -4.19 5.32
N ALA A 13 -6.92 -3.85 6.57
CA ALA A 13 -5.90 -3.86 7.62
C ALA A 13 -6.42 -4.62 8.84
N VAL A 14 -5.51 -5.27 9.54
CA VAL A 14 -5.80 -5.95 10.80
C VAL A 14 -4.90 -5.35 11.89
N ALA A 15 -5.51 -4.83 12.93
CA ALA A 15 -4.77 -4.30 14.07
C ALA A 15 -4.25 -5.42 14.98
N GLU A 16 -3.29 -5.09 15.85
CA GLU A 16 -2.68 -6.04 16.79
C GLU A 16 -3.68 -6.73 17.74
N ASP A 17 -4.79 -6.07 18.04
CA ASP A 17 -5.88 -6.62 18.86
C ASP A 17 -6.90 -7.46 18.06
N GLY A 18 -6.64 -7.68 16.77
CA GLY A 18 -7.48 -8.45 15.88
C GLY A 18 -8.68 -7.69 15.30
N MET A 19 -8.80 -6.39 15.52
CA MET A 19 -9.79 -5.57 14.81
C MET A 19 -9.46 -5.54 13.32
N ILE A 20 -10.49 -5.70 12.49
CA ILE A 20 -10.39 -5.74 11.03
C ILE A 20 -11.03 -4.47 10.47
N PHE A 21 -10.29 -3.78 9.62
CA PHE A 21 -10.73 -2.58 8.91
C PHE A 21 -10.79 -2.92 7.42
N ALA A 22 -11.98 -2.94 6.86
CA ALA A 22 -12.20 -3.16 5.44
C ALA A 22 -12.47 -1.81 4.76
N GLY A 23 -11.56 -1.39 3.89
CA GLY A 23 -11.73 -0.19 3.07
C GLY A 23 -12.53 -0.53 1.81
N LEU A 24 -13.67 0.11 1.65
CA LEU A 24 -14.47 0.08 0.45
C LEU A 24 -14.05 1.28 -0.43
N ARG A 25 -14.86 1.63 -1.40
CA ARG A 25 -14.50 2.73 -2.29
C ARG A 25 -14.21 4.04 -1.54
N ASP A 26 -15.07 4.42 -0.61
CA ASP A 26 -15.09 5.74 0.00
C ASP A 26 -15.33 5.73 1.52
N HIS A 27 -15.41 4.56 2.13
CA HIS A 27 -15.63 4.43 3.57
C HIS A 27 -14.94 3.17 4.13
N VAL A 28 -14.93 3.05 5.45
CA VAL A 28 -14.31 1.91 6.14
C VAL A 28 -15.38 1.20 6.97
N GLU A 29 -15.49 -0.11 6.80
CA GLU A 29 -16.25 -0.97 7.69
C GLU A 29 -15.33 -1.62 8.72
N VAL A 30 -15.74 -1.61 9.99
CA VAL A 30 -14.92 -2.09 11.10
C VAL A 30 -15.54 -3.33 11.72
N PHE A 31 -14.73 -4.36 11.93
CA PHE A 31 -15.15 -5.63 12.50
C PHE A 31 -14.22 -6.04 13.65
N ASN A 32 -14.77 -6.78 14.60
CA ASN A 32 -13.96 -7.43 15.63
C ASN A 32 -13.27 -8.69 15.08
N ALA A 33 -12.40 -9.31 15.89
CA ALA A 33 -11.68 -10.52 15.51
C ALA A 33 -12.60 -11.74 15.21
N ARG A 34 -13.89 -11.66 15.53
CA ARG A 34 -14.90 -12.68 15.20
C ARG A 34 -15.66 -12.39 13.91
N GLY A 35 -15.31 -11.30 13.21
CA GLY A 35 -16.00 -10.87 11.99
C GLY A 35 -17.34 -10.18 12.21
N GLN A 36 -17.64 -9.75 13.44
CA GLN A 36 -18.87 -9.02 13.75
C GLN A 36 -18.65 -7.53 13.52
N ARG A 37 -19.49 -6.89 12.70
CA ARG A 37 -19.39 -5.47 12.38
C ARG A 37 -19.62 -4.61 13.63
N GLN A 38 -18.70 -3.72 13.89
CA GLN A 38 -18.69 -2.81 15.03
C GLN A 38 -19.08 -1.40 14.62
N ALA A 39 -18.64 -0.95 13.45
CA ALA A 39 -18.90 0.40 12.97
C ALA A 39 -18.81 0.48 11.43
N VAL A 40 -19.35 1.56 10.90
CA VAL A 40 -19.09 2.05 9.55
C VAL A 40 -18.65 3.50 9.72
N TRP A 41 -17.48 3.85 9.16
CA TRP A 41 -16.97 5.22 9.22
C TRP A 41 -17.45 6.00 8.01
N ASP A 42 -17.83 7.23 8.21
CA ASP A 42 -18.36 8.08 7.16
C ASP A 42 -17.35 8.37 6.06
N SER A 43 -17.87 8.52 4.85
CA SER A 43 -17.06 8.94 3.70
C SER A 43 -16.49 10.35 3.92
N PRO A 44 -15.17 10.56 3.71
CA PRO A 44 -14.57 11.89 3.79
C PRO A 44 -14.92 12.80 2.61
N GLY A 45 -15.75 12.34 1.69
CA GLY A 45 -16.27 13.14 0.59
C GLY A 45 -16.31 12.44 -0.78
N LYS A 46 -16.98 13.05 -1.72
CA LYS A 46 -17.34 12.48 -3.04
C LYS A 46 -16.14 12.01 -3.90
N LYS A 47 -14.95 12.58 -3.70
CA LYS A 47 -13.74 12.23 -4.44
C LYS A 47 -12.95 11.09 -3.77
N CYS A 48 -13.36 10.65 -2.59
CA CYS A 48 -12.65 9.62 -1.87
C CYS A 48 -12.56 8.33 -2.69
N TRP A 49 -11.37 7.74 -2.70
CA TRP A 49 -11.07 6.46 -3.33
C TRP A 49 -10.00 5.77 -2.50
N LEU A 50 -10.45 4.94 -1.56
CA LEU A 50 -9.53 4.21 -0.70
C LEU A 50 -8.80 3.14 -1.51
N SER A 51 -7.49 3.09 -1.35
CA SER A 51 -6.62 2.15 -2.05
C SER A 51 -5.76 1.30 -1.13
N ALA A 52 -5.52 1.74 0.11
CA ALA A 52 -4.81 0.97 1.13
C ALA A 52 -5.22 1.40 2.54
N LEU A 53 -4.98 0.53 3.51
CA LEU A 53 -5.17 0.78 4.93
C LEU A 53 -3.98 0.26 5.71
N ALA A 54 -3.54 1.01 6.72
CA ALA A 54 -2.62 0.54 7.75
C ALA A 54 -3.19 0.83 9.14
N ALA A 55 -3.01 -0.09 10.08
CA ALA A 55 -3.45 0.07 11.46
C ALA A 55 -2.27 -0.07 12.41
N SER A 56 -2.07 0.89 13.29
CA SER A 56 -0.99 0.87 14.27
C SER A 56 -1.33 1.71 15.49
N LYS A 57 -1.00 1.21 16.67
CA LYS A 57 -1.10 1.94 17.95
C LYS A 57 -2.48 2.59 18.20
N GLY A 58 -3.54 1.94 17.74
CA GLY A 58 -4.92 2.45 17.92
C GLY A 58 -5.33 3.53 16.91
N GLU A 59 -4.55 3.76 15.89
CA GLU A 59 -4.86 4.65 14.77
C GLU A 59 -4.98 3.87 13.47
N VAL A 60 -5.72 4.41 12.51
CA VAL A 60 -5.87 3.86 11.17
C VAL A 60 -5.52 4.92 10.15
N PHE A 61 -4.66 4.55 9.23
CA PHE A 61 -4.22 5.37 8.11
C PHE A 61 -4.83 4.82 6.83
N ALA A 62 -5.61 5.65 6.15
CA ALA A 62 -6.29 5.26 4.93
C ALA A 62 -5.73 6.07 3.74
N ALA A 63 -5.15 5.37 2.79
CA ALA A 63 -4.66 5.98 1.57
C ALA A 63 -5.85 6.34 0.65
N ASP A 64 -6.14 7.62 0.53
CA ASP A 64 -7.18 8.17 -0.34
C ASP A 64 -6.53 8.66 -1.64
N SER A 65 -6.49 7.78 -2.63
CA SER A 65 -5.90 8.08 -3.93
C SER A 65 -6.71 9.10 -4.73
N GLY A 66 -8.01 9.21 -4.47
CA GLY A 66 -8.89 10.20 -5.11
C GLY A 66 -8.58 11.64 -4.70
N ASN A 67 -8.25 11.87 -3.44
CA ASN A 67 -7.82 13.16 -2.91
C ASN A 67 -6.30 13.31 -2.84
N ARG A 68 -5.53 12.24 -3.10
CA ARG A 68 -4.06 12.20 -3.05
C ARG A 68 -3.52 12.57 -1.67
N VAL A 69 -4.07 11.93 -0.64
CA VAL A 69 -3.70 12.11 0.76
C VAL A 69 -3.76 10.80 1.52
N VAL A 70 -3.10 10.73 2.66
CA VAL A 70 -3.36 9.71 3.67
C VAL A 70 -4.23 10.33 4.76
N LEU A 71 -5.37 9.72 5.02
CA LEU A 71 -6.31 10.11 6.07
C LEU A 71 -5.90 9.40 7.36
N ARG A 72 -5.71 10.15 8.44
CA ARG A 72 -5.45 9.61 9.77
C ARG A 72 -6.72 9.61 10.59
N TYR A 73 -7.15 8.46 11.02
CA TYR A 73 -8.30 8.28 11.89
C TYR A 73 -7.87 7.82 13.28
N ASP A 74 -8.58 8.26 14.32
CA ASP A 74 -8.50 7.61 15.60
C ASP A 74 -9.33 6.30 15.61
N ARG A 75 -9.26 5.57 16.71
CA ARG A 75 -9.95 4.28 16.85
C ARG A 75 -11.48 4.38 16.77
N SER A 76 -12.05 5.55 17.01
CA SER A 76 -13.50 5.78 16.92
C SER A 76 -13.97 6.05 15.48
N GLY A 77 -13.04 6.23 14.53
CA GLY A 77 -13.33 6.62 13.16
C GLY A 77 -13.40 8.13 12.94
N LYS A 78 -13.01 8.92 13.94
CA LYS A 78 -12.91 10.37 13.77
C LYS A 78 -11.67 10.72 12.96
N LEU A 79 -11.86 11.46 11.87
CA LEU A 79 -10.76 11.99 11.07
C LEU A 79 -9.95 13.00 11.91
N VAL A 80 -8.68 12.68 12.15
CA VAL A 80 -7.74 13.50 12.93
C VAL A 80 -7.00 14.49 12.05
N SER A 81 -6.44 14.00 10.92
CA SER A 81 -5.64 14.83 10.02
C SER A 81 -5.55 14.23 8.60
N ARG A 82 -5.01 15.04 7.68
CA ARG A 82 -4.65 14.65 6.33
C ARG A 82 -3.15 14.80 6.15
N ILE A 83 -2.50 13.78 5.60
CA ILE A 83 -1.05 13.70 5.46
C ILE A 83 -0.70 13.66 3.97
N GLY A 84 0.38 14.35 3.59
CA GLY A 84 0.88 14.38 2.22
C GLY A 84 0.21 15.42 1.32
N GLU A 85 -0.69 16.27 1.82
CA GLU A 85 -1.15 17.44 1.07
C GLU A 85 0.03 18.36 0.79
N LYS A 86 0.12 18.83 -0.47
CA LYS A 86 1.21 19.74 -0.87
C LYS A 86 1.22 20.98 -0.01
N ASN A 87 2.33 21.21 0.67
CA ASN A 87 2.55 22.38 1.49
C ASN A 87 4.01 22.87 1.33
N ARG A 88 4.20 24.02 0.68
CA ARG A 88 5.53 24.54 0.38
C ARG A 88 6.27 25.02 1.64
N GLU A 89 5.55 25.60 2.60
CA GLU A 89 6.13 26.13 3.83
C GLU A 89 6.66 25.01 4.73
N ARG A 90 5.97 23.87 4.75
CA ARG A 90 6.38 22.66 5.47
C ARG A 90 7.26 21.70 4.65
N GLY A 91 7.63 22.07 3.43
CA GLY A 91 8.42 21.20 2.56
C GLY A 91 7.69 19.93 2.07
N VAL A 92 6.36 19.85 2.23
CA VAL A 92 5.60 18.67 1.81
C VAL A 92 5.38 18.68 0.29
N PRO A 93 5.89 17.67 -0.45
CA PRO A 93 5.88 17.71 -1.91
C PRO A 93 4.52 17.45 -2.55
N GLY A 94 3.61 16.78 -1.84
CA GLY A 94 2.36 16.27 -2.36
C GLY A 94 2.53 14.99 -3.20
N PHE A 95 1.47 14.19 -3.29
CA PHE A 95 1.48 12.96 -4.09
C PHE A 95 1.15 13.21 -5.56
N ILE A 96 1.90 12.56 -6.45
CA ILE A 96 1.63 12.50 -7.88
C ILE A 96 1.17 11.08 -8.21
N LEU A 97 -0.10 10.95 -8.56
CA LEU A 97 -0.73 9.65 -8.83
C LEU A 97 -1.28 9.63 -10.26
N PRO A 98 -0.54 9.07 -11.24
CA PRO A 98 -1.03 8.89 -12.60
C PRO A 98 -2.13 7.84 -12.70
N SER A 99 -2.17 6.91 -11.75
CA SER A 99 -3.20 5.88 -11.57
C SER A 99 -3.58 5.79 -10.09
N PRO A 100 -4.76 5.23 -9.74
CA PRO A 100 -5.31 5.30 -8.39
C PRO A 100 -4.64 4.30 -7.40
N TYR A 101 -3.33 4.25 -7.42
CA TYR A 101 -2.54 3.45 -6.49
C TYR A 101 -1.79 4.38 -5.54
N LEU A 102 -2.18 4.37 -4.30
CA LEU A 102 -1.52 4.99 -3.18
C LEU A 102 -1.53 3.95 -2.07
N ASP A 103 -0.38 3.64 -1.51
CA ASP A 103 -0.26 2.66 -0.46
C ASP A 103 0.44 3.26 0.76
N VAL A 104 0.13 2.76 1.94
CA VAL A 104 0.63 3.27 3.20
C VAL A 104 0.92 2.14 4.18
N GLU A 105 2.08 2.22 4.82
CA GLU A 105 2.48 1.34 5.92
C GLU A 105 3.03 2.15 7.09
N VAL A 106 2.91 1.61 8.30
CA VAL A 106 3.53 2.18 9.49
C VAL A 106 4.80 1.41 9.83
N ALA A 107 5.94 2.05 9.66
CA ALA A 107 7.22 1.40 9.92
C ALA A 107 7.57 1.37 11.43
N ARG A 108 8.56 0.56 11.79
CA ARG A 108 8.99 0.38 13.18
C ARG A 108 9.46 1.65 13.88
N ASP A 109 10.02 2.59 13.11
CA ASP A 109 10.42 3.91 13.58
C ASP A 109 9.23 4.84 13.87
N GLY A 110 8.01 4.38 13.60
CA GLY A 110 6.77 5.13 13.80
C GLY A 110 6.44 6.10 12.66
N LEU A 111 7.25 6.13 11.60
CA LEU A 111 6.96 6.93 10.42
C LEU A 111 6.02 6.16 9.48
N LEU A 112 5.19 6.90 8.80
CA LEU A 112 4.42 6.39 7.67
C LEU A 112 5.35 6.25 6.47
N ARG A 113 5.24 5.13 5.77
CA ARG A 113 5.84 4.93 4.45
C ARG A 113 4.73 4.95 3.42
N VAL A 114 4.86 5.82 2.43
CA VAL A 114 3.81 6.04 1.43
C VAL A 114 4.43 5.99 0.04
N ASN A 115 3.87 5.17 -0.83
CA ASN A 115 4.36 5.10 -2.21
C ASN A 115 3.86 6.31 -3.03
N ASN A 116 4.75 7.14 -3.53
CA ASN A 116 4.45 8.22 -4.46
C ASN A 116 4.72 7.74 -5.90
N THR A 117 3.73 7.09 -6.47
CA THR A 117 3.87 6.29 -7.70
C THR A 117 4.37 7.10 -8.91
N GLY A 118 3.90 8.34 -9.07
CA GLY A 118 4.34 9.22 -10.16
C GLY A 118 5.72 9.87 -9.92
N ARG A 119 6.27 9.72 -8.70
CA ARG A 119 7.65 10.11 -8.39
C ARG A 119 8.61 8.92 -8.33
N HIS A 120 8.10 7.70 -8.51
CA HIS A 120 8.89 6.46 -8.48
C HIS A 120 9.68 6.30 -7.18
N ARG A 121 9.02 6.53 -6.03
CA ARG A 121 9.68 6.49 -4.73
C ARG A 121 8.70 6.18 -3.60
N VAL A 122 9.25 5.74 -2.49
CA VAL A 122 8.58 5.65 -1.21
C VAL A 122 8.98 6.86 -0.36
N GLU A 123 8.01 7.55 0.18
CA GLU A 123 8.18 8.74 1.00
C GLU A 123 7.92 8.43 2.47
N ALA A 124 8.65 9.08 3.38
CA ALA A 124 8.49 8.96 4.81
C ALA A 124 7.82 10.23 5.37
N TYR A 125 6.84 10.04 6.25
CA TYR A 125 6.12 11.11 6.93
C TYR A 125 5.96 10.82 8.41
N THR A 126 6.03 11.86 9.23
CA THR A 126 5.54 11.76 10.62
C THR A 126 4.01 11.60 10.63
N VAL A 127 3.46 11.10 11.74
CA VAL A 127 1.99 11.06 11.93
C VAL A 127 1.34 12.45 12.00
N SER A 128 2.13 13.51 12.22
CA SER A 128 1.71 14.92 12.11
C SER A 128 1.79 15.48 10.69
N GLY A 129 2.32 14.69 9.74
CA GLY A 129 2.35 15.01 8.31
C GLY A 129 3.58 15.76 7.85
N ASP A 130 4.68 15.78 8.63
CA ASP A 130 5.95 16.35 8.21
C ASP A 130 6.66 15.35 7.29
N PHE A 131 7.25 15.86 6.22
CA PHE A 131 8.02 15.07 5.27
C PHE A 131 9.43 14.85 5.80
N GLU A 132 9.82 13.57 5.98
CA GLU A 132 11.11 13.18 6.57
C GLU A 132 12.14 12.73 5.54
N GLY A 133 11.69 12.31 4.36
CA GLY A 133 12.60 11.85 3.32
C GLY A 133 11.95 10.91 2.32
N ALA A 134 12.75 10.41 1.39
CA ALA A 134 12.29 9.46 0.39
C ALA A 134 13.43 8.62 -0.17
N TRP A 135 13.12 7.44 -0.67
CA TRP A 135 14.03 6.58 -1.43
C TRP A 135 13.34 6.00 -2.67
N GLY A 136 14.12 5.56 -3.61
CA GLY A 136 13.66 5.06 -4.91
C GLY A 136 13.94 6.04 -6.04
N LYS A 137 13.96 5.54 -7.25
CA LYS A 137 14.27 6.30 -8.48
C LYS A 137 13.56 5.70 -9.69
N PRO A 138 13.24 6.50 -10.72
CA PRO A 138 12.79 5.96 -12.00
C PRO A 138 13.94 5.23 -12.67
N ALA A 139 13.77 3.95 -12.99
CA ALA A 139 14.73 3.17 -13.77
C ALA A 139 14.08 1.91 -14.34
N MET A 140 14.56 1.46 -15.53
CA MET A 140 14.19 0.16 -16.11
C MET A 140 14.89 -1.00 -15.41
N GLY A 141 16.04 -0.75 -14.78
CA GLY A 141 16.78 -1.73 -13.98
C GLY A 141 16.01 -2.20 -12.75
N VAL A 142 16.49 -3.27 -12.13
CA VAL A 142 15.85 -3.87 -10.96
C VAL A 142 15.96 -3.01 -9.70
N ASP A 143 16.93 -2.14 -9.63
CA ASP A 143 17.22 -1.25 -8.51
C ASP A 143 16.37 0.03 -8.46
N GLY A 144 15.49 0.23 -9.46
CA GLY A 144 14.55 1.33 -9.53
C GLY A 144 13.15 0.90 -9.93
N PHE A 145 12.25 1.84 -10.12
CA PHE A 145 10.86 1.63 -10.46
C PHE A 145 10.59 2.02 -11.91
N CYS A 146 10.06 1.09 -12.71
CA CYS A 146 9.82 1.31 -14.14
C CYS A 146 8.41 1.83 -14.43
N GLY A 147 8.20 2.28 -15.67
CA GLY A 147 6.90 2.74 -16.16
C GLY A 147 6.50 4.11 -15.63
N CYS A 148 5.19 4.43 -15.63
CA CYS A 148 4.69 5.74 -15.29
C CYS A 148 4.20 5.86 -13.83
N CYS A 149 4.02 4.76 -13.10
CA CYS A 149 3.34 4.74 -11.83
C CYS A 149 3.69 3.52 -10.97
N ASN A 150 4.93 3.46 -10.51
CA ASN A 150 5.44 2.43 -9.61
C ASN A 150 6.28 3.06 -8.46
N PRO A 151 6.39 2.40 -7.30
CA PRO A 151 5.73 1.15 -6.91
C PRO A 151 4.23 1.35 -6.64
N ILE A 152 3.41 0.33 -6.89
CA ILE A 152 1.96 0.36 -6.64
C ILE A 152 1.56 -0.25 -5.29
N GLY A 153 2.33 -1.18 -4.75
CA GLY A 153 2.12 -1.82 -3.46
C GLY A 153 3.36 -1.75 -2.60
N LEU A 154 3.16 -1.72 -1.30
CA LEU A 154 4.20 -1.62 -0.28
C LEU A 154 3.78 -2.43 0.94
N THR A 155 4.67 -3.28 1.45
CA THR A 155 4.50 -3.87 2.79
C THR A 155 5.85 -4.04 3.49
N LEU A 156 5.81 -4.36 4.77
CA LEU A 156 6.99 -4.50 5.62
C LEU A 156 7.20 -5.95 6.04
N LEU A 157 8.43 -6.42 5.93
CA LEU A 157 8.86 -7.65 6.58
C LEU A 157 9.03 -7.44 8.10
N PRO A 158 8.96 -8.50 8.90
CA PRO A 158 9.06 -8.40 10.37
C PRO A 158 10.30 -7.67 10.86
N GLU A 159 11.40 -7.75 10.12
CA GLU A 159 12.66 -7.07 10.43
C GLU A 159 12.75 -5.63 9.91
N GLY A 160 11.71 -5.10 9.25
CA GLY A 160 11.63 -3.70 8.82
C GLY A 160 12.03 -3.43 7.36
N ARG A 161 12.48 -4.47 6.62
CA ARG A 161 12.73 -4.35 5.17
C ARG A 161 11.43 -4.13 4.42
N PHE A 162 11.51 -3.45 3.29
CA PHE A 162 10.36 -3.15 2.44
C PHE A 162 10.18 -4.21 1.36
N VAL A 163 8.93 -4.59 1.12
CA VAL A 163 8.51 -5.33 -0.07
C VAL A 163 7.71 -4.36 -0.95
N THR A 164 8.06 -4.26 -2.22
CA THR A 164 7.36 -3.38 -3.18
C THR A 164 6.82 -4.18 -4.34
N CYS A 165 5.65 -3.79 -4.84
CA CYS A 165 5.02 -4.35 -6.02
C CYS A 165 5.04 -3.35 -7.17
N GLU A 166 5.36 -3.83 -8.38
CA GLU A 166 5.33 -3.05 -9.62
C GLU A 166 4.36 -3.66 -10.62
N LYS A 167 3.71 -2.83 -11.41
CA LYS A 167 2.87 -3.23 -12.56
C LYS A 167 3.49 -2.83 -13.89
N GLY A 168 2.94 -3.34 -14.99
CA GLY A 168 3.43 -3.13 -16.35
C GLY A 168 4.61 -4.04 -16.68
N LEU A 169 5.69 -3.97 -15.91
CA LEU A 169 6.70 -5.01 -15.78
C LEU A 169 6.56 -5.58 -14.37
N PRO A 170 5.76 -6.65 -14.20
CA PRO A 170 5.39 -7.12 -12.88
C PRO A 170 6.63 -7.63 -12.12
N ARG A 171 6.91 -7.01 -10.97
CA ARG A 171 8.03 -7.38 -10.11
C ARG A 171 7.64 -7.18 -8.65
N VAL A 172 8.03 -8.12 -7.80
CA VAL A 172 7.99 -7.99 -6.35
C VAL A 172 9.42 -8.00 -5.84
N LYS A 173 9.82 -6.94 -5.12
CA LYS A 173 11.22 -6.70 -4.74
C LYS A 173 11.35 -6.41 -3.27
N ILE A 174 12.54 -6.69 -2.72
CA ILE A 174 12.93 -6.36 -1.35
C ILE A 174 13.96 -5.24 -1.37
N TYR A 175 13.73 -4.26 -0.50
CA TYR A 175 14.65 -3.18 -0.19
C TYR A 175 14.97 -3.19 1.30
N SER A 176 16.17 -2.74 1.67
CA SER A 176 16.57 -2.56 3.07
C SER A 176 15.72 -1.50 3.77
N GLU A 177 15.84 -1.38 5.08
CA GLU A 177 15.22 -0.29 5.87
C GLU A 177 15.66 1.10 5.39
N GLN A 178 16.81 1.21 4.74
CA GLN A 178 17.36 2.44 4.17
C GLN A 178 16.91 2.67 2.71
N GLY A 179 16.16 1.73 2.13
CA GLY A 179 15.68 1.80 0.75
C GLY A 179 16.70 1.36 -0.29
N GLU A 180 17.71 0.58 0.09
CA GLU A 180 18.66 -0.03 -0.84
C GLU A 180 18.10 -1.34 -1.40
N PHE A 181 18.22 -1.54 -2.72
CA PHE A 181 17.76 -2.76 -3.36
C PHE A 181 18.54 -3.98 -2.88
N GLU A 182 17.83 -5.03 -2.47
CA GLU A 182 18.42 -6.28 -2.00
C GLU A 182 18.18 -7.46 -2.96
N SER A 183 16.93 -7.67 -3.37
CA SER A 183 16.59 -8.85 -4.17
C SER A 183 15.24 -8.74 -4.88
N VAL A 184 15.04 -9.62 -5.85
CA VAL A 184 13.76 -9.89 -6.50
C VAL A 184 13.11 -11.11 -5.85
N VAL A 185 11.87 -10.98 -5.41
CA VAL A 185 11.04 -12.06 -4.88
C VAL A 185 10.35 -12.81 -6.02
N ALA A 186 9.77 -12.06 -6.95
CA ALA A 186 9.12 -12.58 -8.15
C ALA A 186 9.35 -11.60 -9.29
N GLY A 187 9.87 -12.11 -10.41
CA GLY A 187 10.08 -11.35 -11.64
C GLY A 187 8.95 -11.58 -12.65
N PRO A 188 9.01 -10.93 -13.82
CA PRO A 188 7.97 -11.02 -14.85
C PRO A 188 7.65 -12.46 -15.31
N GLU A 189 8.62 -13.35 -15.22
CA GLU A 189 8.48 -14.78 -15.56
C GLU A 189 7.56 -15.54 -14.59
N SER A 190 7.37 -14.99 -13.41
CA SER A 190 6.49 -15.56 -12.36
C SER A 190 5.01 -15.23 -12.57
N PHE A 191 4.69 -14.34 -13.52
CA PHE A 191 3.34 -13.85 -13.75
C PHE A 191 2.86 -14.19 -15.17
N PRO A 192 1.54 -14.32 -15.41
CA PRO A 192 0.98 -14.52 -16.74
C PRO A 192 1.39 -13.42 -17.71
N GLU A 193 1.48 -13.75 -19.02
CA GLU A 193 1.86 -12.75 -20.04
C GLU A 193 0.95 -11.53 -20.08
N ASN A 194 -0.36 -11.71 -19.83
CA ASN A 194 -1.33 -10.63 -19.76
C ASN A 194 -1.17 -9.73 -18.53
N ALA A 195 -0.43 -10.15 -17.50
CA ALA A 195 -0.06 -9.29 -16.37
C ALA A 195 1.00 -8.23 -16.72
N ARG A 196 1.66 -8.39 -17.88
CA ARG A 196 2.77 -7.55 -18.32
C ARG A 196 2.35 -6.28 -19.05
N VAL A 197 1.06 -6.02 -19.22
CA VAL A 197 0.63 -5.00 -20.17
C VAL A 197 -0.08 -3.84 -19.49
N CYS A 198 0.54 -2.66 -19.59
CA CYS A 198 -0.17 -1.38 -19.67
C CYS A 198 -0.19 -0.97 -21.15
N SER A 199 -1.05 -1.53 -21.97
CA SER A 199 -1.15 -1.19 -23.38
C SER A 199 -1.93 0.12 -23.60
N ASP A 200 -2.80 0.48 -22.67
CA ASP A 200 -3.53 1.73 -22.66
C ASP A 200 -3.82 2.24 -21.23
N LEU A 201 -4.45 3.42 -21.12
CA LEU A 201 -4.80 4.01 -19.83
C LEU A 201 -5.81 3.19 -19.03
N ASN A 202 -6.67 2.41 -19.68
CA ASN A 202 -7.64 1.54 -18.99
C ASN A 202 -6.94 0.32 -18.41
N ASP A 203 -5.99 -0.27 -19.11
CA ASP A 203 -5.18 -1.37 -18.61
C ASP A 203 -4.30 -0.93 -17.42
N CYS A 204 -3.80 0.30 -17.45
CA CYS A 204 -3.06 0.89 -16.32
C CYS A 204 -3.87 1.00 -15.03
N THR A 205 -5.21 0.96 -15.11
CA THR A 205 -6.10 1.00 -13.94
C THR A 205 -6.57 -0.39 -13.49
N ARG A 206 -6.40 -1.43 -14.30
CA ARG A 206 -6.93 -2.77 -14.05
C ARG A 206 -5.87 -3.76 -13.57
N GLY A 207 -4.71 -3.71 -13.92
CA GLY A 207 -3.68 -4.63 -13.47
C GLY A 207 -2.99 -4.11 -12.21
N GLY A 208 -2.88 -4.92 -11.22
CA GLY A 208 -2.16 -4.56 -10.00
C GLY A 208 -1.72 -5.80 -9.24
N MET A 209 -0.83 -5.58 -8.32
CA MET A 209 -0.44 -6.55 -7.32
C MET A 209 -0.41 -5.85 -5.98
N ASP A 210 -0.72 -6.60 -4.95
CA ASP A 210 -0.52 -6.18 -3.59
C ASP A 210 0.23 -7.28 -2.84
N ALA A 211 0.88 -6.92 -1.74
CA ALA A 211 1.62 -7.87 -0.94
C ALA A 211 1.38 -7.65 0.54
N ALA A 212 1.39 -8.75 1.27
CA ALA A 212 1.42 -8.75 2.72
C ALA A 212 2.52 -9.68 3.21
N ALA A 213 3.03 -9.44 4.40
CA ALA A 213 4.01 -10.33 5.03
C ALA A 213 3.51 -10.80 6.40
N ASP A 214 3.83 -12.05 6.75
CA ASP A 214 3.55 -12.55 8.08
C ASP A 214 4.77 -12.48 9.02
N SER A 215 4.56 -12.86 10.27
CA SER A 215 5.61 -12.87 11.30
C SER A 215 6.77 -13.83 11.04
N GLU A 216 6.61 -14.79 10.12
CA GLU A 216 7.66 -15.71 9.68
C GLU A 216 8.44 -15.18 8.46
N GLY A 217 8.08 -14.00 7.95
CA GLY A 217 8.68 -13.40 6.75
C GLY A 217 8.25 -14.08 5.45
N ARG A 218 7.12 -14.79 5.43
CA ARG A 218 6.48 -15.22 4.18
C ARG A 218 5.82 -14.02 3.55
N ILE A 219 5.93 -13.91 2.22
CA ILE A 219 5.33 -12.84 1.45
C ILE A 219 4.16 -13.44 0.68
N TYR A 220 2.99 -12.87 0.87
CA TYR A 220 1.74 -13.20 0.17
C TYR A 220 1.55 -12.16 -0.92
N ILE A 221 1.52 -12.59 -2.18
CA ILE A 221 1.34 -11.71 -3.33
C ILE A 221 -0.06 -11.95 -3.89
N LEU A 222 -0.90 -10.93 -3.86
CA LEU A 222 -2.20 -10.92 -4.53
C LEU A 222 -2.00 -10.49 -5.99
N ASP A 223 -2.25 -11.39 -6.91
CA ASP A 223 -2.24 -11.14 -8.35
C ASP A 223 -3.68 -10.90 -8.82
N PHE A 224 -4.04 -9.64 -9.06
CA PHE A 224 -5.40 -9.27 -9.50
C PHE A 224 -5.73 -9.78 -10.91
N VAL A 225 -4.73 -10.03 -11.74
CA VAL A 225 -4.95 -10.52 -13.11
C VAL A 225 -5.23 -12.01 -13.12
N ALA A 226 -4.46 -12.78 -12.36
CA ALA A 226 -4.67 -14.21 -12.21
C ALA A 226 -5.82 -14.55 -11.25
N GLY A 227 -6.14 -13.64 -10.30
CA GLY A 227 -7.13 -13.87 -9.25
C GLY A 227 -6.65 -14.89 -8.21
N ASP A 228 -5.34 -14.95 -7.96
CA ASP A 228 -4.72 -15.88 -7.02
C ASP A 228 -3.87 -15.17 -5.96
N ILE A 229 -3.52 -15.90 -4.90
CA ILE A 229 -2.56 -15.48 -3.89
C ILE A 229 -1.37 -16.43 -3.92
N ARG A 230 -0.18 -15.89 -4.16
CA ARG A 230 1.07 -16.64 -4.18
C ARG A 230 1.83 -16.46 -2.88
N VAL A 231 2.28 -17.57 -2.28
CA VAL A 231 3.04 -17.54 -1.03
C VAL A 231 4.52 -17.79 -1.34
N MET A 232 5.34 -16.79 -1.06
CA MET A 232 6.79 -16.84 -1.27
C MET A 232 7.50 -17.02 0.07
N LYS A 233 8.46 -17.95 0.09
CA LYS A 233 9.32 -18.20 1.25
C LYS A 233 10.78 -18.01 0.86
N ARG A 234 11.58 -17.47 1.78
CA ARG A 234 13.03 -17.44 1.61
C ARG A 234 13.56 -18.87 1.52
N LYS A 235 14.35 -19.17 0.49
CA LYS A 235 15.06 -20.46 0.41
C LYS A 235 16.04 -20.55 1.59
N ALA A 236 16.09 -21.70 2.26
CA ALA A 236 17.17 -21.98 3.19
C ALA A 236 18.51 -21.83 2.46
N LYS A 237 19.47 -21.18 3.09
CA LYS A 237 20.85 -21.21 2.57
C LYS A 237 21.31 -22.67 2.68
N GLY A 238 21.52 -23.32 1.53
CA GLY A 238 22.19 -24.62 1.47
C GLY A 238 23.64 -24.50 1.91
#